data_3c16870bd8138e63fa37b3e0a3427a6b
#
_entry.id   3c16870bd8138e63fa37b3e0a3427a6b
#
_cell.length_a   1.000
_cell.length_b   1.000
_cell.length_c   1.000
_cell.angle_alpha   90.00
_cell.angle_beta   90.00
_cell.angle_gamma   90.00
#
_symmetry.space_group_name_H-M   'P 1'
#
loop_
_entity.id
_entity.type
_entity.pdbx_description
1 polymer ?
#
loop_
_entity_poly.entity_id
_entity_poly.type
_entity_poly.pdbx_seq_one_letter_code
_entity_poly.pdbx_strand_id
1 'polypeptide(L)' 'MCELKVIVEKEIAFENVIYAKSIGNRVVVKDILGKSMEFKNHTITEVNITKEQLVLSPMNTQS' A
#
# COMPACT_ATOMS: atom_id res chain seq x y z
N MET A 1 -0.82 -10.29 15.67
CA MET A 1 -1.18 -9.08 14.95
C MET A 1 -0.59 -9.11 13.55
N CYS A 2 -1.39 -8.80 12.54
CA CYS A 2 -0.93 -8.85 11.16
C CYS A 2 -0.42 -7.49 10.75
N GLU A 3 0.82 -7.47 10.32
CA GLU A 3 1.40 -6.27 9.75
C GLU A 3 1.70 -6.56 8.29
N LEU A 4 1.35 -5.63 7.44
CA LEU A 4 1.45 -5.85 6.01
C LEU A 4 2.68 -5.16 5.45
N LYS A 5 3.20 -5.72 4.37
CA LYS A 5 4.25 -5.08 3.60
C LYS A 5 3.61 -4.50 2.34
N VAL A 6 3.94 -3.26 2.05
CA VAL A 6 3.44 -2.62 0.84
C VAL A 6 4.37 -2.99 -0.30
N ILE A 7 3.81 -3.60 -1.32
CA ILE A 7 4.56 -4.06 -2.49
C ILE A 7 4.20 -3.17 -3.66
N VAL A 8 5.20 -2.54 -4.24
CA VAL A 8 5.02 -1.71 -5.43
C VAL A 8 6.00 -2.21 -6.48
N GLU A 9 5.47 -2.65 -7.60
CA GLU A 9 6.29 -3.13 -8.71
C GLU A 9 7.29 -4.18 -8.25
N LYS A 10 6.79 -5.13 -7.46
CA LYS A 10 7.54 -6.29 -6.98
C LYS A 10 8.61 -5.94 -5.95
N GLU A 11 8.58 -4.73 -5.42
CA GLU A 11 9.53 -4.32 -4.40
C GLU A 11 8.79 -3.88 -3.16
N ILE A 12 9.43 -4.09 -2.01
CA ILE A 12 8.85 -3.69 -0.74
C ILE A 12 9.09 -2.20 -0.57
N ALA A 13 8.00 -1.43 -0.56
CA ALA A 13 8.09 0.02 -0.44
C ALA A 13 7.95 0.49 1.00
N PHE A 14 7.27 -0.29 1.84
CA PHE A 14 6.99 0.12 3.20
C PHE A 14 6.60 -1.12 3.98
N GLU A 15 6.92 -1.16 5.26
CA GLU A 15 6.69 -2.36 6.07
C GLU A 15 5.92 -2.02 7.34
N ASN A 16 5.42 -3.06 7.99
CA ASN A 16 4.74 -2.97 9.27
C ASN A 16 3.49 -2.14 9.20
N VAL A 17 2.76 -2.26 8.11
CA VAL A 17 1.58 -1.45 7.85
C VAL A 17 0.37 -2.08 8.54
N ILE A 18 -0.35 -1.27 9.29
CA ILE A 18 -1.57 -1.71 9.97
C ILE A 18 -2.80 -0.97 9.47
N TYR A 19 -2.63 -0.01 8.60
CA TYR A 19 -3.74 0.79 8.13
C TYR A 19 -3.49 1.22 6.69
N ALA A 20 -4.50 1.14 5.86
CA ALA A 20 -4.39 1.57 4.49
C ALA A 20 -5.73 2.18 4.07
N LYS A 21 -5.65 3.24 3.30
CA LYS A 21 -6.83 3.93 2.83
C LYS A 21 -6.61 4.39 1.41
N SER A 22 -7.57 4.10 0.56
CA SER A 22 -7.51 4.53 -0.83
C SER A 22 -8.42 5.72 -1.01
N ILE A 23 -7.87 6.83 -1.47
CA ILE A 23 -8.61 8.07 -1.65
C ILE A 23 -8.31 8.59 -3.05
N GLY A 24 -9.34 8.56 -3.92
CA GLY A 24 -9.13 9.06 -5.26
C GLY A 24 -8.01 8.31 -5.96
N ASN A 25 -6.97 9.04 -6.34
CA ASN A 25 -5.86 8.44 -7.06
C ASN A 25 -4.64 8.23 -6.18
N ARG A 26 -4.85 8.07 -4.87
CA ARG A 26 -3.72 7.87 -3.98
C ARG A 26 -4.08 6.88 -2.89
N VAL A 27 -3.04 6.31 -2.29
CA VAL A 27 -3.18 5.37 -1.19
C VAL A 27 -2.36 5.88 -0.03
N VAL A 28 -2.96 5.92 1.15
CA VAL A 28 -2.29 6.35 2.36
C VAL A 28 -2.18 5.15 3.28
N VAL A 29 -0.99 4.88 3.78
CA VAL A 29 -0.77 3.78 4.69
C VAL A 29 -0.14 4.30 5.98
N LYS A 30 -0.27 3.52 7.04
CA LYS A 30 0.28 3.90 8.34
C LYS A 30 0.86 2.66 8.99
N ASP A 31 2.04 2.78 9.58
CA ASP A 31 2.66 1.64 10.22
C ASP A 31 2.35 1.58 11.71
N ILE A 32 2.92 0.59 12.39
CA ILE A 32 2.61 0.33 13.79
C ILE A 32 3.10 1.45 14.70
N LEU A 33 4.02 2.28 14.22
CA LEU A 33 4.53 3.39 15.01
C LEU A 33 3.78 4.69 14.72
N GLY A 34 2.77 4.63 13.87
CA GLY A 34 2.00 5.81 13.52
C GLY A 34 2.58 6.62 12.39
N LYS A 35 3.64 6.14 11.77
CA LYS A 35 4.24 6.81 10.64
C LYS A 35 3.40 6.54 9.41
N SER A 36 3.10 7.56 8.64
CA SER A 36 2.27 7.40 7.46
C SER A 36 3.05 7.69 6.19
N MET A 37 2.56 7.13 5.10
CA MET A 37 3.16 7.33 3.81
C MET A 37 2.07 7.39 2.77
N GLU A 38 2.26 8.24 1.78
CA GLU A 38 1.28 8.43 0.73
C GLU A 38 1.88 8.02 -0.61
N PHE A 39 1.11 7.24 -1.36
CA PHE A 39 1.50 6.82 -2.70
C PHE A 39 0.55 7.46 -3.68
N LYS A 40 1.00 8.48 -4.36
CA LYS A 40 0.17 9.19 -5.33
C LYS A 40 0.14 8.42 -6.64
N ASN A 41 -1.00 8.46 -7.31
CA ASN A 41 -1.19 7.80 -8.59
C ASN A 41 -0.97 6.30 -8.49
N HIS A 42 -1.47 5.74 -7.39
CA HIS A 42 -1.42 4.31 -7.16
C HIS A 42 -2.78 3.83 -6.70
N THR A 43 -3.02 2.55 -6.87
CA THR A 43 -4.25 1.94 -6.41
C THR A 43 -3.91 0.59 -5.77
N ILE A 44 -4.75 0.16 -4.84
CA ILE A 44 -4.60 -1.14 -4.21
C ILE A 44 -5.13 -2.18 -5.18
N THR A 45 -4.29 -3.13 -5.56
CA THR A 45 -4.71 -4.17 -6.49
C THR A 45 -4.86 -5.53 -5.83
N GLU A 46 -4.25 -5.71 -4.66
CA GLU A 46 -4.37 -7.00 -3.99
C GLU A 46 -4.05 -6.84 -2.52
N VAL A 47 -4.83 -7.51 -1.68
CA VAL A 47 -4.54 -7.62 -0.26
C VAL A 47 -4.42 -9.11 0.03
N ASN A 48 -3.26 -9.53 0.48
CA ASN A 48 -3.00 -10.93 0.76
C ASN A 48 -2.61 -11.08 2.22
N ILE A 49 -3.56 -11.51 3.03
CA ILE A 49 -3.33 -11.62 4.47
C ILE A 49 -2.38 -12.77 4.78
N THR A 50 -2.49 -13.86 4.04
CA THR A 50 -1.63 -15.01 4.27
C THR A 50 -0.16 -14.66 4.09
N LYS A 51 0.14 -13.89 3.06
CA LYS A 51 1.51 -13.46 2.80
C LYS A 51 1.81 -12.12 3.43
N GLU A 52 0.83 -11.52 4.07
CA GLU A 52 0.98 -10.22 4.72
C GLU A 52 1.47 -9.16 3.74
N GLN A 53 0.80 -9.08 2.61
CA GLN A 53 1.18 -8.15 1.55
C GLN A 53 0.01 -7.28 1.13
N LEU A 54 0.31 -6.03 0.90
CA LEU A 54 -0.61 -5.07 0.34
C LEU A 54 0.01 -4.60 -0.97
N VAL A 55 -0.55 -5.03 -2.08
CA VAL A 55 0.04 -4.76 -3.38
C VAL A 55 -0.60 -3.53 -4.00
N LEU A 56 0.25 -2.59 -4.37
CA LEU A 56 -0.18 -1.40 -5.06
C LEU A 56 0.36 -1.41 -6.47
N SER A 57 -0.37 -0.78 -7.37
CA SER A 57 0.07 -0.63 -8.73
C SER A 57 -0.07 0.82 -9.15
N PRO A 58 0.83 1.31 -9.99
CA PRO A 58 0.69 2.67 -10.50
C PRO A 58 -0.59 2.78 -11.32
N MET A 59 -1.30 3.86 -11.13
CA MET A 59 -2.47 4.11 -11.96
C MET A 59 -1.98 4.60 -13.30
N ASN A 60 -2.47 3.95 -14.34
CA ASN A 60 -2.15 4.38 -15.67
C ASN A 60 -3.16 5.44 -16.07
N THR A 61 -2.80 6.68 -15.89
CA THR A 61 -3.67 7.77 -16.25
C THR A 61 -3.47 8.20 -17.68
N GLN A 62 -2.75 7.44 -18.41
CA GLN A 62 -2.50 7.71 -19.79
C GLN A 62 -3.81 7.80 -20.53
N SER A 63 -3.99 8.84 -21.18
CA SER A 63 -5.23 9.00 -21.92
C SER A 63 -4.95 9.00 -23.40
#